data_978791975fe6a1b211aee4531fb54af0
#
_entry.id   978791975fe6a1b211aee4531fb54af0
#
_cell.length_a   1.000
_cell.length_b   1.000
_cell.length_c   1.000
_cell.angle_alpha   90.00
_cell.angle_beta   90.00
_cell.angle_gamma   90.00
#
_symmetry.space_group_name_H-M   'P 1'
#
loop_
_entity.id
_entity.type
_entity.pdbx_description
1 polymer ?
#
loop_
_entity_poly.entity_id
_entity_poly.type
_entity_poly.pdbx_seq_one_letter_code
_entity_poly.pdbx_strand_id
1 'polypeptide(L)'
;MSTPSSAPASRPLRQPGLFVYLAGLGTSAFALWIVHLLNDSGTNVMGWYVNGILPAGALLVGLLSGVGYAVASRVLNVKLSRAFVFGMITTAIVDYAAAQYLTWQHLMEKFHADPAQYTFIDWFRDSCEQMAFTSSRSGSDEPGSALGVWGYFFKFLELAGYALGAMLPSLGVFGMPYCKGCQYYLKSHRKGYLSSEEQWADTKKLSSKERGPALEACIQKLVDRTQPVVAEMAETSLAACERAVEALDAAAAKGSSANVLFHLKKCPSCEAHFIELTLTNYKVDKQVGSTSLLKLDKTAAPEPVQPAAA
;
A
#
# COMPACT_ATOMS: atom_id res chain seq x y z
N MET A 1 13.04 48.16 13.80
CA MET A 1 13.60 47.85 12.48
C MET A 1 13.46 46.34 12.28
N SER A 2 12.41 45.92 11.58
CA SER A 2 12.12 44.50 11.30
C SER A 2 12.82 44.13 10.00
N THR A 3 13.75 43.19 10.07
CA THR A 3 14.41 42.62 8.88
C THR A 3 13.38 41.93 8.00
N PRO A 4 13.33 42.23 6.68
CA PRO A 4 12.42 41.54 5.78
C PRO A 4 12.76 40.06 5.72
N SER A 5 11.78 39.22 6.06
CA SER A 5 11.83 37.77 5.88
C SER A 5 12.11 37.47 4.39
N SER A 6 13.29 36.94 4.10
CA SER A 6 13.67 36.51 2.76
C SER A 6 12.69 35.43 2.30
N ALA A 7 11.90 35.73 1.27
CA ALA A 7 11.08 34.75 0.60
C ALA A 7 11.94 33.54 0.20
N PRO A 8 11.46 32.30 0.41
CA PRO A 8 12.23 31.12 0.03
C PRO A 8 12.49 31.15 -1.48
N ALA A 9 13.77 31.11 -1.85
CA ALA A 9 14.23 31.09 -3.22
C ALA A 9 13.46 29.98 -3.99
N SER A 10 12.83 30.35 -5.10
CA SER A 10 12.14 29.43 -6.00
C SER A 10 13.12 28.35 -6.44
N ARG A 11 12.98 27.15 -5.88
CA ARG A 11 13.77 26.00 -6.30
C ARG A 11 13.50 25.69 -7.78
N PRO A 12 14.55 25.46 -8.59
CA PRO A 12 14.36 25.10 -10.00
C PRO A 12 13.44 23.88 -10.09
N LEU A 13 12.52 23.89 -11.04
CA LEU A 13 11.62 22.80 -11.38
C LEU A 13 12.44 21.55 -11.74
N ARG A 14 12.91 20.82 -10.74
CA ARG A 14 13.33 19.44 -10.93
C ARG A 14 12.07 18.68 -11.34
N GLN A 15 12.16 17.93 -12.43
CA GLN A 15 11.11 16.99 -12.83
C GLN A 15 11.29 15.67 -12.03
N PRO A 16 10.98 15.64 -10.72
CA PRO A 16 11.25 14.47 -9.89
C PRO A 16 10.40 13.28 -10.31
N GLY A 17 9.27 13.53 -11.02
CA GLY A 17 8.41 12.49 -11.55
C GLY A 17 9.11 11.57 -12.55
N LEU A 18 10.00 12.10 -13.40
CA LEU A 18 10.78 11.29 -14.33
C LEU A 18 11.66 10.26 -13.60
N PHE A 19 12.35 10.67 -12.53
CA PHE A 19 13.20 9.75 -11.76
C PHE A 19 12.40 8.66 -11.06
N VAL A 20 11.16 8.93 -10.64
CA VAL A 20 10.26 7.92 -10.10
C VAL A 20 9.89 6.90 -11.18
N TYR A 21 9.58 7.35 -12.40
CA TYR A 21 9.33 6.45 -13.54
C TYR A 21 10.56 5.61 -13.89
N LEU A 22 11.74 6.21 -13.96
CA LEU A 22 12.99 5.49 -14.26
C LEU A 22 13.30 4.44 -13.19
N ALA A 23 13.09 4.74 -11.91
CA ALA A 23 13.25 3.78 -10.83
C ALA A 23 12.23 2.63 -10.93
N GLY A 24 10.98 2.94 -11.29
CA GLY A 24 9.97 1.93 -11.55
C GLY A 24 10.33 1.04 -12.73
N LEU A 25 10.69 1.61 -13.86
CA LEU A 25 11.15 0.85 -15.05
C LEU A 25 12.37 -0.02 -14.72
N GLY A 26 13.30 0.47 -13.88
CA GLY A 26 14.44 -0.31 -13.41
C GLY A 26 14.04 -1.56 -12.63
N THR A 27 13.06 -1.44 -11.71
CA THR A 27 12.54 -2.61 -10.98
C THR A 27 11.68 -3.50 -11.86
N SER A 28 10.96 -2.97 -12.85
CA SER A 28 10.26 -3.75 -13.86
C SER A 28 11.24 -4.60 -14.69
N ALA A 29 12.31 -4.00 -15.20
CA ALA A 29 13.34 -4.72 -15.95
C ALA A 29 14.01 -5.80 -15.09
N PHE A 30 14.26 -5.52 -13.81
CA PHE A 30 14.78 -6.49 -12.85
C PHE A 30 13.79 -7.65 -12.61
N ALA A 31 12.50 -7.36 -12.47
CA ALA A 31 11.47 -8.39 -12.32
C ALA A 31 11.38 -9.29 -13.55
N LEU A 32 11.45 -8.73 -14.77
CA LEU A 32 11.49 -9.49 -16.02
C LEU A 32 12.75 -10.36 -16.13
N TRP A 33 13.88 -9.84 -15.70
CA TRP A 33 15.13 -10.62 -15.66
C TRP A 33 15.03 -11.82 -14.69
N ILE A 34 14.40 -11.65 -13.52
CA ILE A 34 14.11 -12.75 -12.58
C ILE A 34 13.19 -13.80 -13.23
N VAL A 35 12.13 -13.37 -13.94
CA VAL A 35 11.24 -14.29 -14.67
C VAL A 35 12.03 -15.09 -15.70
N HIS A 36 12.92 -14.44 -16.46
CA HIS A 36 13.79 -15.13 -17.43
C HIS A 36 14.68 -16.19 -16.77
N LEU A 37 15.38 -15.83 -15.67
CA LEU A 37 16.23 -16.78 -14.94
C LEU A 37 15.43 -17.98 -14.38
N LEU A 38 14.22 -17.75 -13.91
CA LEU A 38 13.36 -18.82 -13.39
C LEU A 38 12.87 -19.72 -14.53
N ASN A 39 12.53 -19.16 -15.69
CA ASN A 39 12.19 -19.95 -16.87
C ASN A 39 13.37 -20.83 -17.32
N ASP A 40 14.60 -20.31 -17.32
CA ASP A 40 15.82 -21.07 -17.64
C ASP A 40 16.04 -22.24 -16.68
N SER A 41 15.67 -22.06 -15.40
CA SER A 41 15.70 -23.16 -14.41
C SER A 41 14.54 -24.16 -14.55
N GLY A 42 13.65 -23.96 -15.51
CA GLY A 42 12.46 -24.78 -15.73
C GLY A 42 11.27 -24.42 -14.84
N THR A 43 11.33 -23.28 -14.13
CA THR A 43 10.29 -22.86 -13.20
C THR A 43 9.44 -21.73 -13.80
N ASN A 44 8.22 -22.02 -14.20
CA ASN A 44 7.26 -21.02 -14.63
C ASN A 44 6.59 -20.36 -13.41
N VAL A 45 7.22 -19.30 -12.87
CA VAL A 45 6.70 -18.60 -11.69
C VAL A 45 5.35 -17.93 -11.94
N MET A 46 5.09 -17.47 -13.16
CA MET A 46 3.83 -16.77 -13.51
C MET A 46 2.62 -17.69 -13.34
N GLY A 47 2.79 -18.99 -13.60
CA GLY A 47 1.76 -20.03 -13.47
C GLY A 47 1.53 -20.53 -12.03
N TRP A 48 2.13 -19.92 -11.00
CA TRP A 48 1.91 -20.37 -9.63
C TRP A 48 0.58 -19.84 -9.08
N TYR A 49 -0.30 -20.78 -8.75
CA TYR A 49 -1.60 -20.49 -8.12
C TYR A 49 -1.68 -21.07 -6.72
N VAL A 50 -2.25 -20.26 -5.79
CA VAL A 50 -2.61 -20.72 -4.45
C VAL A 50 -4.10 -21.06 -4.45
N ASN A 51 -4.44 -22.26 -3.96
CA ASN A 51 -5.79 -22.81 -3.95
C ASN A 51 -6.48 -22.82 -5.34
N GLY A 52 -5.70 -22.85 -6.42
CA GLY A 52 -6.21 -22.91 -7.80
C GLY A 52 -6.87 -21.61 -8.33
N ILE A 53 -6.89 -20.52 -7.55
CA ILE A 53 -7.57 -19.27 -7.95
C ILE A 53 -6.65 -18.07 -7.84
N LEU A 54 -5.85 -17.97 -6.76
CA LEU A 54 -5.01 -16.80 -6.51
C LEU A 54 -3.70 -16.90 -7.30
N PRO A 55 -3.43 -16.03 -8.30
CA PRO A 55 -2.20 -16.05 -9.10
C PRO A 55 -1.02 -15.46 -8.29
N ALA A 56 -0.54 -16.23 -7.31
CA ALA A 56 0.47 -15.78 -6.36
C ALA A 56 1.79 -15.43 -7.04
N GLY A 57 2.20 -16.19 -8.05
CA GLY A 57 3.42 -15.93 -8.80
C GLY A 57 3.36 -14.60 -9.54
N ALA A 58 2.29 -14.35 -10.30
CA ALA A 58 2.08 -13.09 -11.01
C ALA A 58 2.02 -11.90 -10.04
N LEU A 59 1.35 -12.05 -8.88
CA LEU A 59 1.27 -11.03 -7.85
C LEU A 59 2.66 -10.70 -7.26
N LEU A 60 3.49 -11.71 -6.99
CA LEU A 60 4.85 -11.52 -6.44
C LEU A 60 5.77 -10.82 -7.45
N VAL A 61 5.73 -11.23 -8.72
CA VAL A 61 6.52 -10.60 -9.79
C VAL A 61 6.06 -9.15 -10.00
N GLY A 62 4.75 -8.92 -10.02
CA GLY A 62 4.19 -7.56 -10.07
C GLY A 62 4.62 -6.70 -8.89
N LEU A 63 4.61 -7.23 -7.66
CA LEU A 63 5.05 -6.51 -6.47
C LEU A 63 6.53 -6.09 -6.60
N LEU A 64 7.38 -6.97 -7.10
CA LEU A 64 8.79 -6.66 -7.37
C LEU A 64 8.93 -5.55 -8.43
N SER A 65 8.14 -5.62 -9.51
CA SER A 65 8.10 -4.58 -10.56
C SER A 65 7.69 -3.21 -9.97
N GLY A 66 6.68 -3.18 -9.09
CA GLY A 66 6.09 -1.93 -8.57
C GLY A 66 6.88 -1.26 -7.44
N VAL A 67 7.82 -1.96 -6.77
CA VAL A 67 8.49 -1.44 -5.58
C VAL A 67 9.31 -0.17 -5.85
N GLY A 68 9.92 -0.05 -7.03
CA GLY A 68 10.72 1.12 -7.44
C GLY A 68 9.91 2.40 -7.47
N TYR A 69 8.67 2.34 -7.97
CA TYR A 69 7.76 3.49 -7.97
C TYR A 69 7.47 3.98 -6.56
N ALA A 70 7.17 3.07 -5.63
CA ALA A 70 6.84 3.41 -4.25
C ALA A 70 8.04 4.00 -3.50
N VAL A 71 9.20 3.34 -3.59
CA VAL A 71 10.42 3.78 -2.91
C VAL A 71 10.89 5.12 -3.45
N ALA A 72 11.01 5.27 -4.77
CA ALA A 72 11.45 6.52 -5.37
C ALA A 72 10.48 7.68 -5.11
N SER A 73 9.16 7.42 -5.15
CA SER A 73 8.13 8.41 -4.81
C SER A 73 8.31 8.95 -3.40
N ARG A 74 8.57 8.06 -2.43
CA ARG A 74 8.78 8.44 -1.02
C ARG A 74 10.11 9.15 -0.81
N VAL A 75 11.20 8.67 -1.41
CA VAL A 75 12.54 9.24 -1.26
C VAL A 75 12.62 10.62 -1.91
N LEU A 76 12.06 10.76 -3.11
CA LEU A 76 12.06 12.02 -3.87
C LEU A 76 10.91 12.95 -3.46
N ASN A 77 10.04 12.54 -2.54
CA ASN A 77 8.86 13.27 -2.11
C ASN A 77 7.92 13.67 -3.26
N VAL A 78 7.71 12.76 -4.20
CA VAL A 78 6.79 12.95 -5.32
C VAL A 78 5.42 12.41 -4.95
N LYS A 79 4.41 13.29 -4.95
CA LYS A 79 3.03 12.87 -4.72
C LYS A 79 2.51 12.04 -5.90
N LEU A 80 2.06 10.83 -5.63
CA LEU A 80 1.41 9.99 -6.62
C LEU A 80 0.06 10.58 -7.03
N SER A 81 -0.07 10.97 -8.30
CA SER A 81 -1.32 11.44 -8.89
C SER A 81 -2.09 10.29 -9.53
N ARG A 82 -3.38 10.52 -9.87
CA ARG A 82 -4.18 9.54 -10.62
C ARG A 82 -3.56 9.22 -11.98
N ALA A 83 -3.02 10.22 -12.67
CA ALA A 83 -2.32 10.02 -13.94
C ALA A 83 -1.09 9.13 -13.78
N PHE A 84 -0.36 9.27 -12.68
CA PHE A 84 0.78 8.43 -12.35
C PHE A 84 0.35 6.96 -12.13
N VAL A 85 -0.73 6.73 -11.38
CA VAL A 85 -1.29 5.39 -11.17
C VAL A 85 -1.73 4.75 -12.49
N PHE A 86 -2.36 5.54 -13.38
CA PHE A 86 -2.71 5.05 -14.72
C PHE A 86 -1.47 4.64 -15.53
N GLY A 87 -0.40 5.46 -15.49
CA GLY A 87 0.88 5.11 -16.11
C GLY A 87 1.48 3.81 -15.56
N MET A 88 1.42 3.61 -14.25
CA MET A 88 1.88 2.35 -13.63
C MET A 88 1.08 1.13 -14.09
N ILE A 89 -0.25 1.24 -14.21
CA ILE A 89 -1.10 0.15 -14.70
C ILE A 89 -0.72 -0.18 -16.15
N THR A 90 -0.55 0.85 -16.98
CA THR A 90 -0.13 0.65 -18.39
C THR A 90 1.23 -0.04 -18.47
N THR A 91 2.20 0.38 -17.66
CA THR A 91 3.51 -0.28 -17.59
C THR A 91 3.36 -1.73 -17.14
N ALA A 92 2.54 -2.00 -16.12
CA ALA A 92 2.32 -3.37 -15.64
C ALA A 92 1.70 -4.29 -16.71
N ILE A 93 0.81 -3.77 -17.56
CA ILE A 93 0.24 -4.53 -18.70
C ILE A 93 1.35 -4.84 -19.72
N VAL A 94 2.19 -3.87 -20.04
CA VAL A 94 3.32 -4.05 -20.98
C VAL A 94 4.33 -5.05 -20.40
N ASP A 95 4.69 -4.91 -19.14
CA ASP A 95 5.60 -5.83 -18.44
C ASP A 95 5.07 -7.27 -18.43
N TYR A 96 3.77 -7.43 -18.17
CA TYR A 96 3.13 -8.76 -18.23
C TYR A 96 3.22 -9.36 -19.64
N ALA A 97 2.91 -8.58 -20.68
CA ALA A 97 3.05 -9.02 -22.05
C ALA A 97 4.50 -9.39 -22.40
N ALA A 98 5.47 -8.59 -21.93
CA ALA A 98 6.90 -8.86 -22.09
C ALA A 98 7.30 -10.16 -21.37
N ALA A 99 6.80 -10.42 -20.15
CA ALA A 99 7.07 -11.65 -19.44
C ALA A 99 6.54 -12.90 -20.20
N GLN A 100 5.33 -12.80 -20.77
CA GLN A 100 4.78 -13.88 -21.62
C GLN A 100 5.62 -14.08 -22.88
N TYR A 101 6.06 -12.98 -23.49
CA TYR A 101 6.92 -13.05 -24.69
C TYR A 101 8.28 -13.69 -24.39
N LEU A 102 8.92 -13.35 -23.27
CA LEU A 102 10.16 -14.00 -22.82
C LEU A 102 9.98 -15.49 -22.57
N THR A 103 8.85 -15.88 -21.99
CA THR A 103 8.51 -17.30 -21.80
C THR A 103 8.39 -18.03 -23.14
N TRP A 104 7.74 -17.42 -24.13
CA TRP A 104 7.64 -17.97 -25.48
C TRP A 104 9.03 -18.11 -26.15
N GLN A 105 9.86 -17.06 -26.10
CA GLN A 105 11.22 -17.12 -26.65
C GLN A 105 12.04 -18.25 -26.03
N HIS A 106 12.03 -18.35 -24.70
CA HIS A 106 12.71 -19.43 -23.99
C HIS A 106 12.27 -20.83 -24.48
N LEU A 107 10.94 -21.02 -24.67
CA LEU A 107 10.41 -22.29 -25.18
C LEU A 107 10.87 -22.56 -26.62
N MET A 108 10.87 -21.53 -27.50
CA MET A 108 11.34 -21.67 -28.89
C MET A 108 12.81 -22.09 -28.93
N GLU A 109 13.66 -21.46 -28.12
CA GLU A 109 15.07 -21.82 -28.01
C GLU A 109 15.27 -23.23 -27.47
N LYS A 110 14.56 -23.59 -26.40
CA LYS A 110 14.67 -24.90 -25.74
C LYS A 110 14.25 -26.04 -26.63
N PHE A 111 13.24 -25.86 -27.46
CA PHE A 111 12.74 -26.91 -28.37
C PHE A 111 13.26 -26.77 -29.79
N HIS A 112 14.18 -25.84 -30.07
CA HIS A 112 14.71 -25.53 -31.41
C HIS A 112 13.58 -25.30 -32.45
N ALA A 113 12.44 -24.74 -32.01
CA ALA A 113 11.29 -24.50 -32.85
C ALA A 113 11.50 -23.24 -33.70
N ASP A 114 10.96 -23.24 -34.94
CA ASP A 114 11.03 -22.09 -35.82
C ASP A 114 9.97 -21.04 -35.44
N PRO A 115 10.36 -19.83 -34.98
CA PRO A 115 9.44 -18.75 -34.62
C PRO A 115 8.53 -18.30 -35.78
N ALA A 116 8.93 -18.57 -37.05
CA ALA A 116 8.10 -18.25 -38.20
C ALA A 116 6.93 -19.22 -38.39
N GLN A 117 7.06 -20.45 -37.89
CA GLN A 117 6.04 -21.49 -37.98
C GLN A 117 5.10 -21.50 -36.77
N TYR A 118 5.60 -21.04 -35.61
CA TYR A 118 4.82 -21.00 -34.37
C TYR A 118 4.94 -19.65 -33.70
N THR A 119 4.02 -18.74 -34.05
CA THR A 119 4.08 -17.35 -33.59
C THR A 119 3.76 -17.21 -32.10
N PHE A 120 4.14 -16.07 -31.52
CA PHE A 120 3.77 -15.74 -30.14
C PHE A 120 2.24 -15.78 -29.92
N ILE A 121 1.44 -15.39 -30.89
CA ILE A 121 -0.02 -15.39 -30.77
C ILE A 121 -0.57 -16.81 -30.75
N ASP A 122 -0.04 -17.72 -31.59
CA ASP A 122 -0.42 -19.12 -31.59
C ASP A 122 -0.06 -19.78 -30.28
N TRP A 123 1.18 -19.56 -29.83
CA TRP A 123 1.61 -20.07 -28.50
C TRP A 123 0.75 -19.52 -27.36
N PHE A 124 0.43 -18.23 -27.36
CA PHE A 124 -0.38 -17.64 -26.29
C PHE A 124 -1.79 -18.26 -26.26
N ARG A 125 -2.41 -18.43 -27.42
CA ARG A 125 -3.70 -19.13 -27.56
C ARG A 125 -3.62 -20.54 -27.01
N ASP A 126 -2.65 -21.33 -27.48
CA ASP A 126 -2.49 -22.70 -27.05
C ASP A 126 -2.15 -22.80 -25.56
N SER A 127 -1.36 -21.88 -25.03
CA SER A 127 -1.07 -21.80 -23.58
C SER A 127 -2.31 -21.52 -22.73
N CYS A 128 -3.30 -20.80 -23.27
CA CYS A 128 -4.58 -20.64 -22.62
C CYS A 128 -5.43 -21.93 -22.71
N GLU A 129 -5.61 -22.48 -23.90
CA GLU A 129 -6.51 -23.60 -24.13
C GLU A 129 -6.03 -24.91 -23.51
N GLN A 130 -4.68 -25.12 -23.48
CA GLN A 130 -4.05 -26.30 -22.90
C GLN A 130 -3.66 -26.14 -21.44
N MET A 131 -3.96 -25.00 -20.81
CA MET A 131 -3.71 -24.81 -19.39
C MET A 131 -4.36 -25.94 -18.58
N ALA A 132 -3.59 -26.58 -17.72
CA ALA A 132 -4.06 -27.61 -16.81
C ALA A 132 -3.47 -27.40 -15.42
N PHE A 133 -4.22 -27.72 -14.37
CA PHE A 133 -3.70 -27.70 -13.01
C PHE A 133 -3.17 -29.09 -12.63
N THR A 134 -1.94 -29.13 -12.12
CA THR A 134 -1.40 -30.32 -11.45
C THR A 134 -1.82 -30.31 -9.98
N SER A 135 -2.48 -31.36 -9.52
CA SER A 135 -2.87 -31.50 -8.11
C SER A 135 -1.79 -32.27 -7.36
N SER A 136 -1.00 -31.56 -6.56
CA SER A 136 0.00 -32.19 -5.67
C SER A 136 -0.61 -33.09 -4.59
N ARG A 137 -1.96 -33.16 -4.48
CA ARG A 137 -2.67 -33.85 -3.39
C ARG A 137 -2.87 -35.35 -3.64
N SER A 138 -2.75 -35.78 -4.89
CA SER A 138 -3.02 -37.19 -5.26
C SER A 138 -1.77 -38.04 -5.44
N GLY A 139 -0.56 -37.47 -5.27
CA GLY A 139 0.69 -38.25 -5.46
C GLY A 139 0.93 -38.74 -6.90
N SER A 140 0.07 -38.37 -7.84
CA SER A 140 0.24 -38.54 -9.27
C SER A 140 0.63 -37.23 -9.90
N ASP A 141 1.79 -37.16 -10.55
CA ASP A 141 2.22 -35.98 -11.34
C ASP A 141 1.47 -35.87 -12.68
N GLU A 142 0.31 -36.53 -12.80
CA GLU A 142 -0.48 -36.45 -14.03
C GLU A 142 -1.11 -35.07 -14.14
N PRO A 143 -0.90 -34.36 -15.27
CA PRO A 143 -1.58 -33.12 -15.55
C PRO A 143 -3.09 -33.35 -15.61
N GLY A 144 -3.84 -32.47 -14.96
CA GLY A 144 -5.30 -32.50 -15.06
C GLY A 144 -5.78 -32.28 -16.50
N SER A 145 -7.08 -32.40 -16.73
CA SER A 145 -7.66 -32.11 -18.05
C SER A 145 -7.46 -30.62 -18.43
N ALA A 146 -7.20 -30.37 -19.71
CA ALA A 146 -7.09 -29.01 -20.24
C ALA A 146 -8.36 -28.18 -19.95
N LEU A 147 -8.16 -26.94 -19.52
CA LEU A 147 -9.22 -26.01 -19.12
C LEU A 147 -9.99 -25.41 -20.31
N GLY A 148 -9.45 -25.50 -21.53
CA GLY A 148 -10.03 -24.92 -22.72
C GLY A 148 -10.30 -23.41 -22.57
N VAL A 149 -11.52 -22.97 -22.82
CA VAL A 149 -11.91 -21.55 -22.73
C VAL A 149 -11.65 -20.93 -21.33
N TRP A 150 -11.72 -21.72 -20.27
CA TRP A 150 -11.42 -21.25 -18.91
C TRP A 150 -9.95 -20.85 -18.72
N GLY A 151 -9.04 -21.35 -19.55
CA GLY A 151 -7.64 -20.93 -19.50
C GLY A 151 -7.45 -19.43 -19.77
N TYR A 152 -8.26 -18.83 -20.66
CA TYR A 152 -8.25 -17.37 -20.88
C TYR A 152 -8.65 -16.59 -19.63
N PHE A 153 -9.61 -17.09 -18.86
CA PHE A 153 -9.97 -16.49 -17.58
C PHE A 153 -8.80 -16.52 -16.59
N PHE A 154 -8.07 -17.62 -16.51
CA PHE A 154 -6.89 -17.71 -15.65
C PHE A 154 -5.75 -16.82 -16.12
N LYS A 155 -5.53 -16.67 -17.43
CA LYS A 155 -4.59 -15.69 -17.98
C LYS A 155 -4.98 -14.25 -17.66
N PHE A 156 -6.27 -13.94 -17.68
CA PHE A 156 -6.76 -12.65 -17.20
C PHE A 156 -6.51 -12.46 -15.70
N LEU A 157 -6.71 -13.49 -14.87
CA LEU A 157 -6.37 -13.43 -13.44
C LEU A 157 -4.87 -13.23 -13.21
N GLU A 158 -3.98 -13.84 -14.01
CA GLU A 158 -2.54 -13.59 -13.96
C GLU A 158 -2.22 -12.12 -14.25
N LEU A 159 -2.78 -11.55 -15.32
CA LEU A 159 -2.63 -10.14 -15.65
C LEU A 159 -3.13 -9.23 -14.53
N ALA A 160 -4.33 -9.52 -14.01
CA ALA A 160 -4.92 -8.76 -12.91
C ALA A 160 -4.06 -8.88 -11.63
N GLY A 161 -3.57 -10.06 -11.31
CA GLY A 161 -2.66 -10.32 -10.19
C GLY A 161 -1.34 -9.56 -10.32
N TYR A 162 -0.75 -9.57 -11.51
CA TYR A 162 0.47 -8.81 -11.81
C TYR A 162 0.25 -7.30 -11.63
N ALA A 163 -0.79 -6.75 -12.23
CA ALA A 163 -1.12 -5.32 -12.14
C ALA A 163 -1.43 -4.91 -10.68
N LEU A 164 -2.18 -5.72 -9.95
CA LEU A 164 -2.46 -5.51 -8.53
C LEU A 164 -1.17 -5.56 -7.71
N GLY A 165 -0.31 -6.55 -7.95
CA GLY A 165 0.99 -6.66 -7.32
C GLY A 165 1.85 -5.41 -7.53
N ALA A 166 1.93 -4.91 -8.75
CA ALA A 166 2.68 -3.70 -9.09
C ALA A 166 2.13 -2.45 -8.40
N MET A 167 0.84 -2.39 -8.15
CA MET A 167 0.19 -1.26 -7.46
C MET A 167 0.34 -1.30 -5.93
N LEU A 168 0.38 -2.49 -5.32
CA LEU A 168 0.36 -2.67 -3.86
C LEU A 168 1.39 -1.81 -3.11
N PRO A 169 2.68 -1.75 -3.49
CA PRO A 169 3.66 -0.90 -2.81
C PRO A 169 3.28 0.58 -2.86
N SER A 170 2.74 1.03 -3.99
CA SER A 170 2.36 2.42 -4.22
C SER A 170 1.09 2.82 -3.48
N LEU A 171 0.16 1.90 -3.23
CA LEU A 171 -1.04 2.16 -2.43
C LEU A 171 -0.68 2.61 -1.01
N GLY A 172 0.36 2.01 -0.40
CA GLY A 172 0.88 2.43 0.90
C GLY A 172 1.39 3.87 0.92
N VAL A 173 1.96 4.32 -0.19
CA VAL A 173 2.45 5.71 -0.34
C VAL A 173 1.33 6.67 -0.71
N PHE A 174 0.39 6.25 -1.54
CA PHE A 174 -0.74 7.07 -2.00
C PHE A 174 -1.60 7.60 -0.85
N GLY A 175 -1.79 6.79 0.21
CA GLY A 175 -2.55 7.18 1.40
C GLY A 175 -1.78 8.04 2.42
N MET A 176 -0.48 8.32 2.19
CA MET A 176 0.31 9.11 3.13
C MET A 176 -0.05 10.60 3.06
N PRO A 177 -0.17 11.28 4.21
CA PRO A 177 -0.40 12.72 4.23
C PRO A 177 0.81 13.47 3.65
N TYR A 178 0.50 14.51 2.86
CA TYR A 178 1.48 15.23 2.04
C TYR A 178 1.28 16.74 2.14
N CYS A 179 2.33 17.46 2.48
CA CYS A 179 2.34 18.92 2.52
C CYS A 179 2.48 19.48 1.10
N LYS A 180 1.41 20.08 0.59
CA LYS A 180 1.39 20.66 -0.77
C LYS A 180 2.34 21.87 -0.92
N GLY A 181 2.44 22.70 0.12
CA GLY A 181 3.29 23.90 0.09
C GLY A 181 4.78 23.58 0.04
N CYS A 182 5.24 22.60 0.83
CA CYS A 182 6.66 22.24 0.90
C CYS A 182 7.03 21.06 -0.01
N GLN A 183 6.03 20.35 -0.57
CA GLN A 183 6.22 19.14 -1.38
C GLN A 183 6.95 18.01 -0.63
N TYR A 184 6.55 17.76 0.62
CA TYR A 184 7.09 16.68 1.44
C TYR A 184 5.99 15.78 1.98
N TYR A 185 6.27 14.46 2.07
CA TYR A 185 5.47 13.57 2.90
C TYR A 185 5.67 13.90 4.38
N LEU A 186 4.59 13.93 5.14
CA LEU A 186 4.64 14.20 6.57
C LEU A 186 5.29 13.01 7.28
N LYS A 187 6.21 13.31 8.20
CA LYS A 187 6.90 12.29 9.01
C LYS A 187 6.17 12.08 10.33
N SER A 188 6.20 10.84 10.84
CA SER A 188 5.77 10.55 12.20
C SER A 188 6.56 11.44 13.17
N HIS A 189 5.84 12.17 14.01
CA HIS A 189 6.44 13.10 14.96
C HIS A 189 6.21 12.64 16.39
N ARG A 190 4.94 12.45 16.79
CA ARG A 190 4.56 12.00 18.12
C ARG A 190 3.43 10.97 18.06
N LYS A 191 3.38 10.13 19.08
CA LYS A 191 2.30 9.16 19.29
C LYS A 191 1.88 9.22 20.75
N GLY A 192 0.56 9.14 20.98
CA GLY A 192 -0.01 9.00 22.31
C GLY A 192 -1.15 8.00 22.27
N TYR A 193 -1.45 7.40 23.40
CA TYR A 193 -2.49 6.40 23.54
C TYR A 193 -3.49 6.83 24.60
N LEU A 194 -4.77 6.62 24.31
CA LEU A 194 -5.84 6.67 25.30
C LEU A 194 -6.42 5.27 25.40
N SER A 195 -6.26 4.64 26.57
CA SER A 195 -6.70 3.28 26.80
C SER A 195 -8.05 3.23 27.51
N SER A 196 -8.84 2.18 27.26
CA SER A 196 -10.03 1.91 28.06
C SER A 196 -9.65 1.51 29.48
N GLU A 197 -10.51 1.83 30.42
CA GLU A 197 -10.36 1.41 31.84
C GLU A 197 -10.71 -0.07 32.02
N GLU A 198 -11.60 -0.58 31.16
CA GLU A 198 -12.02 -1.97 31.18
C GLU A 198 -10.90 -2.89 30.67
N GLN A 199 -10.60 -3.91 31.46
CA GLN A 199 -9.63 -4.95 31.11
C GLN A 199 -10.27 -6.01 30.21
N TRP A 200 -9.55 -6.48 29.22
CA TRP A 200 -9.99 -7.59 28.38
C TRP A 200 -10.28 -8.88 29.19
N ALA A 201 -9.51 -9.10 30.26
CA ALA A 201 -9.69 -10.25 31.14
C ALA A 201 -11.10 -10.29 31.76
N ASP A 202 -11.68 -9.14 32.07
CA ASP A 202 -13.03 -9.04 32.62
C ASP A 202 -14.09 -9.18 31.53
N THR A 203 -13.88 -8.55 30.39
CA THR A 203 -14.74 -8.72 29.18
C THR A 203 -14.80 -10.19 28.74
N LYS A 204 -13.70 -10.94 28.89
CA LYS A 204 -13.62 -12.36 28.51
C LYS A 204 -14.46 -13.25 29.42
N LYS A 205 -14.71 -12.88 30.67
CA LYS A 205 -15.54 -13.64 31.62
C LYS A 205 -17.02 -13.59 31.27
N LEU A 206 -17.44 -12.60 30.45
CA LEU A 206 -18.82 -12.44 30.03
C LEU A 206 -19.22 -13.56 29.04
N SER A 207 -20.50 -13.89 29.03
CA SER A 207 -21.06 -14.79 28.04
C SER A 207 -20.89 -14.23 26.59
N SER A 208 -20.95 -15.09 25.60
CA SER A 208 -20.80 -14.67 24.17
C SER A 208 -21.86 -13.62 23.78
N LYS A 209 -23.06 -13.65 24.39
CA LYS A 209 -24.15 -12.69 24.11
C LYS A 209 -23.93 -11.33 24.77
N GLU A 210 -23.28 -11.28 25.93
CA GLU A 210 -23.03 -10.05 26.70
C GLU A 210 -21.74 -9.35 26.27
N ARG A 211 -20.78 -10.09 25.71
CA ARG A 211 -19.46 -9.58 25.34
C ARG A 211 -19.52 -8.50 24.26
N GLY A 212 -20.37 -8.68 23.23
CA GLY A 212 -20.55 -7.70 22.15
C GLY A 212 -21.01 -6.34 22.69
N PRO A 213 -22.17 -6.27 23.34
CA PRO A 213 -22.67 -5.02 23.93
C PRO A 213 -21.72 -4.39 24.96
N ALA A 214 -21.02 -5.19 25.79
CA ALA A 214 -20.05 -4.67 26.74
C ALA A 214 -18.84 -4.01 26.04
N LEU A 215 -18.34 -4.62 24.96
CA LEU A 215 -17.26 -4.04 24.16
C LEU A 215 -17.70 -2.76 23.43
N GLU A 216 -18.89 -2.72 22.88
CA GLU A 216 -19.47 -1.52 22.27
C GLU A 216 -19.60 -0.38 23.27
N ALA A 217 -20.11 -0.65 24.47
CA ALA A 217 -20.21 0.34 25.55
C ALA A 217 -18.82 0.85 25.98
N CYS A 218 -17.82 -0.01 26.05
CA CYS A 218 -16.44 0.34 26.34
C CYS A 218 -15.86 1.26 25.23
N ILE A 219 -16.08 0.91 23.97
CA ILE A 219 -15.64 1.72 22.82
C ILE A 219 -16.33 3.07 22.84
N GLN A 220 -17.64 3.14 23.10
CA GLN A 220 -18.38 4.40 23.17
C GLN A 220 -17.83 5.34 24.24
N LYS A 221 -17.61 4.84 25.46
CA LYS A 221 -16.97 5.62 26.53
C LYS A 221 -15.59 6.12 26.14
N LEU A 222 -14.80 5.27 25.46
CA LEU A 222 -13.47 5.64 25.00
C LEU A 222 -13.54 6.74 23.91
N VAL A 223 -14.49 6.64 22.97
CA VAL A 223 -14.76 7.67 21.95
C VAL A 223 -15.20 8.97 22.63
N ASP A 224 -16.09 8.94 23.59
CA ASP A 224 -16.55 10.11 24.33
C ASP A 224 -15.37 10.82 25.06
N ARG A 225 -14.45 10.07 25.62
CA ARG A 225 -13.21 10.59 26.23
C ARG A 225 -12.23 11.16 25.21
N THR A 226 -12.27 10.74 23.94
CA THR A 226 -11.41 11.31 22.89
C THR A 226 -11.93 12.63 22.35
N GLN A 227 -13.23 12.89 22.43
CA GLN A 227 -13.86 14.12 21.87
C GLN A 227 -13.23 15.43 22.37
N PRO A 228 -13.05 15.66 23.69
CA PRO A 228 -12.44 16.91 24.17
C PRO A 228 -10.98 17.08 23.68
N VAL A 229 -10.20 16.00 23.64
CA VAL A 229 -8.82 16.02 23.13
C VAL A 229 -8.80 16.37 21.63
N VAL A 230 -9.73 15.80 20.85
CA VAL A 230 -9.89 16.09 19.42
C VAL A 230 -10.33 17.53 19.20
N ALA A 231 -11.28 18.04 19.99
CA ALA A 231 -11.75 19.42 19.89
C ALA A 231 -10.60 20.41 20.16
N GLU A 232 -9.80 20.17 21.20
CA GLU A 232 -8.59 20.94 21.46
C GLU A 232 -7.61 20.91 20.28
N MET A 233 -7.33 19.74 19.73
CA MET A 233 -6.44 19.58 18.57
C MET A 233 -6.99 20.19 17.28
N ALA A 234 -8.30 20.28 17.11
CA ALA A 234 -8.91 20.84 15.92
C ALA A 234 -8.71 22.35 15.79
N GLU A 235 -8.67 23.09 16.89
CA GLU A 235 -8.61 24.54 16.93
C GLU A 235 -7.19 25.11 17.11
N THR A 236 -6.21 24.29 17.47
CA THR A 236 -4.92 24.76 18.01
C THR A 236 -3.74 24.65 17.04
N SER A 237 -2.66 25.34 17.40
CA SER A 237 -1.36 25.31 16.71
C SER A 237 -0.67 23.95 16.87
N LEU A 238 0.34 23.68 16.05
CA LEU A 238 1.17 22.48 16.16
C LEU A 238 1.70 22.25 17.59
N ALA A 239 2.18 23.31 18.27
CA ALA A 239 2.68 23.22 19.63
C ALA A 239 1.62 22.78 20.65
N ALA A 240 0.36 23.14 20.46
CA ALA A 240 -0.73 22.69 21.30
C ALA A 240 -1.09 21.24 21.00
N CYS A 241 -1.10 20.83 19.74
CA CYS A 241 -1.26 19.41 19.36
C CYS A 241 -0.14 18.53 19.94
N GLU A 242 1.10 19.03 19.93
CA GLU A 242 2.23 18.35 20.55
C GLU A 242 2.03 18.14 22.05
N ARG A 243 1.62 19.18 22.79
CA ARG A 243 1.32 19.08 24.22
C ARG A 243 0.14 18.14 24.52
N ALA A 244 -0.93 18.22 23.73
CA ALA A 244 -2.09 17.35 23.91
C ALA A 244 -1.72 15.86 23.70
N VAL A 245 -0.87 15.56 22.70
CA VAL A 245 -0.38 14.18 22.51
C VAL A 245 0.61 13.76 23.60
N GLU A 246 1.44 14.68 24.11
CA GLU A 246 2.36 14.41 25.22
C GLU A 246 1.64 14.12 26.55
N ALA A 247 0.45 14.68 26.76
CA ALA A 247 -0.37 14.42 27.93
C ALA A 247 -1.01 13.02 27.92
N LEU A 248 -0.97 12.32 26.78
CA LEU A 248 -1.46 10.95 26.65
C LEU A 248 -0.39 9.93 27.04
N ASP A 249 -0.80 8.69 27.28
CA ASP A 249 0.12 7.61 27.58
C ASP A 249 1.08 7.34 26.41
N ALA A 250 2.36 7.12 26.70
CA ALA A 250 3.37 6.82 25.69
C ALA A 250 3.18 5.42 25.05
N ALA A 251 2.46 4.52 25.71
CA ALA A 251 2.14 3.19 25.23
C ALA A 251 0.70 2.81 25.64
N ALA A 252 0.09 1.93 24.84
CA ALA A 252 -1.19 1.37 25.17
C ALA A 252 -1.13 0.60 26.49
N ALA A 253 -2.14 0.76 27.35
CA ALA A 253 -2.21 0.01 28.60
C ALA A 253 -2.34 -1.49 28.33
N LYS A 254 -1.50 -2.29 28.98
CA LYS A 254 -1.52 -3.75 28.83
C LYS A 254 -2.85 -4.32 29.30
N GLY A 255 -3.44 -5.16 28.47
CA GLY A 255 -4.69 -5.84 28.78
C GLY A 255 -5.95 -5.00 28.64
N SER A 256 -5.90 -3.73 28.21
CA SER A 256 -7.09 -2.94 27.94
C SER A 256 -7.91 -3.53 26.79
N SER A 257 -9.25 -3.41 26.88
CA SER A 257 -10.17 -3.93 25.88
C SER A 257 -10.11 -3.18 24.55
N ALA A 258 -9.81 -1.88 24.61
CA ALA A 258 -9.67 -1.01 23.43
C ALA A 258 -8.68 0.13 23.70
N ASN A 259 -8.05 0.62 22.63
CA ASN A 259 -7.16 1.77 22.71
C ASN A 259 -7.38 2.68 21.50
N VAL A 260 -7.25 4.00 21.69
CA VAL A 260 -7.16 4.98 20.62
C VAL A 260 -5.72 5.45 20.52
N LEU A 261 -5.11 5.24 19.35
CA LEU A 261 -3.81 5.77 18.99
C LEU A 261 -3.99 7.14 18.36
N PHE A 262 -3.37 8.16 18.95
CA PHE A 262 -3.19 9.49 18.36
C PHE A 262 -1.82 9.52 17.69
N HIS A 263 -1.80 9.75 16.40
CA HIS A 263 -0.59 9.79 15.60
C HIS A 263 -0.44 11.16 14.95
N LEU A 264 0.40 12.00 15.54
CA LEU A 264 0.77 13.32 14.99
C LEU A 264 1.90 13.15 13.98
N LYS A 265 1.66 13.60 12.75
CA LYS A 265 2.62 13.66 11.66
C LYS A 265 2.89 15.11 11.29
N LYS A 266 4.14 15.48 11.07
CA LYS A 266 4.59 16.86 10.83
C LYS A 266 5.37 16.97 9.52
N CYS A 267 5.22 18.10 8.85
CA CYS A 267 6.07 18.46 7.72
C CYS A 267 7.48 18.77 8.22
N PRO A 268 8.54 18.23 7.59
CA PRO A 268 9.91 18.51 7.98
C PRO A 268 10.37 19.96 7.70
N SER A 269 9.61 20.74 6.93
CA SER A 269 10.00 22.08 6.47
C SER A 269 9.09 23.20 6.96
N CYS A 270 7.89 22.92 7.46
CA CYS A 270 6.96 23.90 7.98
C CYS A 270 6.10 23.31 9.11
N GLU A 271 5.18 24.09 9.66
CA GLU A 271 4.31 23.66 10.75
C GLU A 271 3.07 22.87 10.29
N ALA A 272 2.90 22.63 8.99
CA ALA A 272 1.82 21.80 8.49
C ALA A 272 1.87 20.41 9.13
N HIS A 273 0.74 19.99 9.67
CA HIS A 273 0.63 18.74 10.41
C HIS A 273 -0.65 17.98 10.08
N PHE A 274 -0.67 16.71 10.44
CA PHE A 274 -1.77 15.81 10.24
C PHE A 274 -1.92 14.93 11.46
N ILE A 275 -3.13 14.79 11.96
CA ILE A 275 -3.44 13.95 13.11
C ILE A 275 -4.33 12.82 12.62
N GLU A 276 -3.95 11.60 12.93
CA GLU A 276 -4.69 10.39 12.63
C GLU A 276 -5.04 9.69 13.94
N LEU A 277 -6.33 9.42 14.13
CA LEU A 277 -6.83 8.66 15.26
C LEU A 277 -7.22 7.27 14.78
N THR A 278 -6.67 6.27 15.43
CA THR A 278 -6.95 4.87 15.10
C THR A 278 -7.41 4.14 16.34
N LEU A 279 -8.64 3.63 16.29
CA LEU A 279 -9.16 2.72 17.32
C LEU A 279 -8.60 1.33 17.05
N THR A 280 -8.05 0.70 18.08
CA THR A 280 -7.57 -0.68 18.05
C THR A 280 -8.25 -1.49 19.14
N ASN A 281 -8.83 -2.62 18.76
CA ASN A 281 -9.42 -3.58 19.69
C ASN A 281 -8.42 -4.70 19.91
N TYR A 282 -8.22 -5.09 21.15
CA TYR A 282 -7.30 -6.16 21.51
C TYR A 282 -8.06 -7.37 22.06
N LYS A 283 -7.60 -8.55 21.68
CA LYS A 283 -8.00 -9.83 22.24
C LYS A 283 -6.75 -10.51 22.79
N VAL A 284 -6.62 -10.58 24.13
CA VAL A 284 -5.49 -11.26 24.79
C VAL A 284 -4.14 -10.81 24.20
N ASP A 285 -3.84 -9.51 24.30
CA ASP A 285 -2.62 -8.86 23.79
C ASP A 285 -2.39 -8.95 22.26
N LYS A 286 -3.38 -9.40 21.49
CA LYS A 286 -3.36 -9.37 20.03
C LYS A 286 -4.37 -8.38 19.49
N GLN A 287 -3.95 -7.54 18.56
CA GLN A 287 -4.84 -6.66 17.83
C GLN A 287 -5.86 -7.48 17.04
N VAL A 288 -7.16 -7.29 17.32
CA VAL A 288 -8.26 -7.98 16.65
C VAL A 288 -8.83 -7.17 15.49
N GLY A 289 -8.79 -5.85 15.61
CA GLY A 289 -9.27 -4.93 14.57
C GLY A 289 -8.68 -3.54 14.75
N SER A 290 -8.68 -2.78 13.68
CA SER A 290 -8.22 -1.40 13.66
C SER A 290 -9.15 -0.59 12.75
N THR A 291 -9.66 0.52 13.24
CA THR A 291 -10.56 1.42 12.51
C THR A 291 -10.06 2.86 12.63
N SER A 292 -9.91 3.54 11.51
CA SER A 292 -9.60 4.97 11.52
C SER A 292 -10.84 5.74 11.96
N LEU A 293 -10.75 6.45 13.11
CA LEU A 293 -11.85 7.23 13.66
C LEU A 293 -11.93 8.62 13.03
N LEU A 294 -10.78 9.28 12.87
CA LEU A 294 -10.72 10.66 12.41
C LEU A 294 -9.38 10.96 11.76
N LYS A 295 -9.42 11.85 10.77
CA LYS A 295 -8.24 12.42 10.11
C LYS A 295 -8.39 13.94 10.08
N LEU A 296 -7.54 14.64 10.81
CA LEU A 296 -7.48 16.10 10.81
C LEU A 296 -6.31 16.54 9.94
N ASP A 297 -6.62 17.16 8.80
CA ASP A 297 -5.61 17.62 7.83
C ASP A 297 -5.40 19.13 7.97
N LYS A 298 -4.28 19.52 8.53
CA LYS A 298 -3.82 20.91 8.66
C LYS A 298 -2.66 21.20 7.68
N THR A 299 -2.64 20.51 6.55
CA THR A 299 -1.62 20.68 5.51
C THR A 299 -1.91 21.80 4.52
N ALA A 300 -3.10 22.40 4.57
CA ALA A 300 -3.39 23.62 3.83
C ALA A 300 -2.43 24.71 4.31
N ALA A 301 -1.61 25.26 3.40
CA ALA A 301 -0.85 26.46 3.71
C ALA A 301 -1.83 27.52 4.20
N PRO A 302 -1.53 28.27 5.28
CA PRO A 302 -2.32 29.44 5.62
C PRO A 302 -2.37 30.31 4.34
N GLU A 303 -3.59 30.67 3.92
CA GLU A 303 -3.73 31.65 2.84
C GLU A 303 -2.86 32.86 3.18
N PRO A 304 -2.01 33.33 2.24
CA PRO A 304 -1.24 34.52 2.52
C PRO A 304 -2.21 35.61 2.94
N VAL A 305 -2.04 36.09 4.17
CA VAL A 305 -2.80 37.22 4.68
C VAL A 305 -2.60 38.35 3.67
N GLN A 306 -3.61 38.61 2.82
CA GLN A 306 -3.56 39.76 1.95
C GLN A 306 -3.40 40.98 2.86
N PRO A 307 -2.33 41.79 2.67
CA PRO A 307 -2.24 43.02 3.42
C PRO A 307 -3.50 43.80 3.15
N ALA A 308 -4.24 44.18 4.20
CA ALA A 308 -5.38 45.03 4.09
C ALA A 308 -4.95 46.25 3.27
N ALA A 309 -5.60 46.44 2.13
CA ALA A 309 -5.40 47.63 1.31
C ALA A 309 -5.68 48.82 2.18
N ALA A 310 -4.63 49.61 2.45
CA ALA A 310 -4.71 50.88 3.16
C ALA A 310 -5.25 52.00 2.23
#